data_30585613521a95ad4b4c5e4612301e22
#
_entry.id   30585613521a95ad4b4c5e4612301e22
#
_cell.length_a   1.000
_cell.length_b   1.000
_cell.length_c   1.000
_cell.angle_alpha   90.00
_cell.angle_beta   90.00
_cell.angle_gamma   90.00
#
_symmetry.space_group_name_H-M   'P 1'
#
loop_
_entity.id
_entity.type
_entity.pdbx_description
1 polymer ?
#
loop_
_entity_poly.entity_id
_entity_poly.type
_entity_poly.pdbx_seq_one_letter_code
_entity_poly.pdbx_strand_id
1 'polypeptide(L)'
;MTDDRIMGVYSRAPVAVERGEGVWLTDTEGRTYLDCVGGIATDALGHAHPKLVAALAEQANKLWHVSNIFRIPGQEELARRLTDATFADVAFFGNSGSEAVECALKTARRYHSVAGQPERIDVIGFAGSFHGRTYAAINAAGNPSYVEGFGPRLPGYVQLTIDDEDAIAGGRCVAGQGA
;
A
#
# COMPACT_ATOMS: atom_id res chain seq x y z
N MET A 1 4.02 14.87 -28.02
CA MET A 1 3.59 15.97 -27.14
C MET A 1 3.06 15.34 -25.87
N THR A 2 3.66 15.63 -24.74
CA THR A 2 3.10 15.23 -23.45
C THR A 2 1.81 16.02 -23.22
N ASP A 3 0.71 15.35 -22.92
CA ASP A 3 -0.55 16.02 -22.61
C ASP A 3 -0.42 16.67 -21.20
N ASP A 4 -0.32 17.98 -21.14
CA ASP A 4 -0.13 18.73 -19.89
C ASP A 4 -1.37 18.76 -18.96
N ARG A 5 -2.45 18.03 -19.33
CA ARG A 5 -3.67 17.90 -18.52
C ARG A 5 -3.55 16.92 -17.37
N ILE A 6 -2.47 16.15 -17.30
CA ILE A 6 -2.21 15.27 -16.15
C ILE A 6 -1.24 15.96 -15.21
N MET A 7 -1.65 16.11 -13.93
CA MET A 7 -0.83 16.76 -12.92
C MET A 7 0.58 16.13 -12.87
N GLY A 8 1.61 16.97 -12.95
CA GLY A 8 3.03 16.60 -13.06
C GLY A 8 3.65 16.17 -11.72
N VAL A 9 3.03 15.24 -11.02
CA VAL A 9 3.51 14.73 -9.72
C VAL A 9 4.54 13.61 -9.83
N TYR A 10 4.76 13.09 -11.03
CA TYR A 10 5.72 12.02 -11.30
C TYR A 10 6.64 12.37 -12.46
N SER A 11 7.91 12.01 -12.34
CA SER A 11 8.84 12.02 -13.47
C SER A 11 8.59 10.77 -14.32
N ARG A 12 7.88 10.92 -15.44
CA ARG A 12 7.53 9.81 -16.33
C ARG A 12 8.63 9.53 -17.32
N ALA A 13 8.90 8.23 -17.56
CA ALA A 13 9.73 7.83 -18.68
C ALA A 13 9.05 8.25 -20.03
N PRO A 14 9.82 8.62 -21.06
CA PRO A 14 9.28 9.03 -22.36
C PRO A 14 8.86 7.82 -23.20
N VAL A 15 8.16 6.87 -22.62
CA VAL A 15 7.66 5.63 -23.25
C VAL A 15 6.16 5.55 -23.01
N ALA A 16 5.38 5.43 -24.08
CA ALA A 16 3.93 5.26 -24.02
C ALA A 16 3.59 3.77 -24.18
N VAL A 17 3.48 3.05 -23.07
CA VAL A 17 3.14 1.63 -23.08
C VAL A 17 1.67 1.45 -23.42
N GLU A 18 1.38 0.53 -24.36
CA GLU A 18 0.03 0.22 -24.82
C GLU A 18 -0.45 -1.15 -24.36
N ARG A 19 0.42 -2.15 -24.34
CA ARG A 19 0.08 -3.53 -23.95
C ARG A 19 1.24 -4.25 -23.26
N GLY A 20 0.90 -5.34 -22.55
CA GLY A 20 1.88 -6.24 -21.95
C GLY A 20 1.47 -7.70 -22.09
N GLU A 21 2.48 -8.60 -22.18
CA GLU A 21 2.28 -10.03 -22.18
C GLU A 21 3.44 -10.71 -21.42
N GLY A 22 3.12 -11.47 -20.40
CA GLY A 22 4.12 -12.05 -19.52
C GLY A 22 5.04 -10.96 -18.92
N VAL A 23 6.33 -11.03 -19.25
CA VAL A 23 7.33 -10.05 -18.79
C VAL A 23 7.63 -8.95 -19.84
N TRP A 24 6.89 -8.89 -20.93
CA TRP A 24 7.15 -7.98 -22.02
C TRP A 24 6.11 -6.87 -22.10
N LEU A 25 6.58 -5.64 -22.29
CA LEU A 25 5.77 -4.48 -22.60
C LEU A 25 5.97 -4.08 -24.06
N THR A 26 4.90 -3.56 -24.68
CA THR A 26 4.95 -3.00 -26.02
C THR A 26 4.43 -1.57 -25.99
N ASP A 27 5.18 -0.64 -26.58
CA ASP A 27 4.75 0.75 -26.69
C ASP A 27 3.87 1.00 -27.93
N THR A 28 3.37 2.23 -28.03
CA THR A 28 2.52 2.68 -29.15
C THR A 28 3.22 2.70 -30.51
N GLU A 29 4.55 2.58 -30.54
CA GLU A 29 5.37 2.48 -31.76
C GLU A 29 5.73 1.03 -32.11
N GLY A 30 5.27 0.07 -31.29
CA GLY A 30 5.51 -1.37 -31.49
C GLY A 30 6.86 -1.86 -30.95
N ARG A 31 7.62 -1.03 -30.25
CA ARG A 31 8.89 -1.45 -29.62
C ARG A 31 8.59 -2.27 -28.37
N THR A 32 9.39 -3.30 -28.13
CA THR A 32 9.24 -4.20 -26.99
C THR A 32 10.30 -3.94 -25.93
N TYR A 33 9.90 -4.06 -24.66
CA TYR A 33 10.75 -3.85 -23.48
C TYR A 33 10.56 -5.00 -22.49
N LEU A 34 11.65 -5.45 -21.88
CA LEU A 34 11.57 -6.32 -20.73
C LEU A 34 11.16 -5.49 -19.50
N ASP A 35 10.04 -5.86 -18.88
CA ASP A 35 9.55 -5.19 -17.68
C ASP A 35 10.25 -5.72 -16.43
N CYS A 36 11.29 -5.01 -15.98
CA CYS A 36 11.97 -5.28 -14.71
C CYS A 36 11.34 -4.53 -13.52
N VAL A 37 10.27 -3.78 -13.74
CA VAL A 37 9.57 -3.01 -12.70
C VAL A 37 8.36 -3.76 -12.16
N GLY A 38 7.64 -4.50 -13.02
CA GLY A 38 6.50 -5.32 -12.65
C GLY A 38 5.43 -4.56 -11.87
N GLY A 39 5.06 -3.34 -12.32
CA GLY A 39 4.10 -2.49 -11.62
C GLY A 39 4.56 -2.07 -10.21
N ILE A 40 5.88 -1.98 -9.98
CA ILE A 40 6.53 -1.85 -8.66
C ILE A 40 6.18 -3.06 -7.77
N ALA A 41 6.58 -4.26 -8.26
CA ALA A 41 6.40 -5.56 -7.62
C ALA A 41 4.92 -5.97 -7.37
N THR A 42 3.99 -5.48 -8.17
CA THR A 42 2.57 -5.86 -8.08
C THR A 42 2.14 -6.90 -9.11
N ASP A 43 2.84 -7.00 -10.25
CA ASP A 43 2.51 -7.91 -11.36
C ASP A 43 3.24 -9.26 -11.24
N ALA A 44 3.10 -9.93 -10.10
CA ALA A 44 3.84 -11.17 -9.79
C ALA A 44 3.65 -12.30 -10.81
N LEU A 45 2.53 -12.32 -11.55
CA LEU A 45 2.24 -13.33 -12.58
C LEU A 45 2.50 -12.83 -14.01
N GLY A 46 2.98 -11.60 -14.15
CA GLY A 46 3.18 -10.92 -15.42
C GLY A 46 1.90 -10.39 -16.05
N HIS A 47 2.09 -9.62 -17.11
CA HIS A 47 1.00 -8.94 -17.82
C HIS A 47 0.08 -9.93 -18.53
N ALA A 48 -1.21 -9.63 -18.52
CA ALA A 48 -2.25 -10.38 -19.23
C ALA A 48 -2.25 -11.90 -18.97
N HIS A 49 -1.94 -12.32 -17.74
CA HIS A 49 -1.90 -13.74 -17.39
C HIS A 49 -3.25 -14.41 -17.70
N PRO A 50 -3.29 -15.48 -18.54
CA PRO A 50 -4.53 -15.98 -19.13
C PRO A 50 -5.57 -16.44 -18.11
N LYS A 51 -5.15 -17.04 -16.98
CA LYS A 51 -6.07 -17.43 -15.90
C LYS A 51 -6.68 -16.23 -15.20
N LEU A 52 -5.92 -15.14 -15.02
CA LEU A 52 -6.46 -13.90 -14.40
C LEU A 52 -7.42 -13.20 -15.33
N VAL A 53 -7.09 -13.10 -16.62
CA VAL A 53 -7.97 -12.53 -17.64
C VAL A 53 -9.29 -13.30 -17.70
N ALA A 54 -9.25 -14.63 -17.73
CA ALA A 54 -10.43 -15.47 -17.74
C ALA A 54 -11.29 -15.30 -16.48
N ALA A 55 -10.66 -15.29 -15.29
CA ALA A 55 -11.37 -15.09 -14.02
C ALA A 55 -12.01 -13.71 -13.93
N LEU A 56 -11.33 -12.66 -14.39
CA LEU A 56 -11.87 -11.31 -14.45
C LEU A 56 -13.09 -11.23 -15.39
N ALA A 57 -12.96 -11.79 -16.59
CA ALA A 57 -14.07 -11.82 -17.58
C ALA A 57 -15.28 -12.60 -17.04
N GLU A 58 -15.07 -13.72 -16.38
CA GLU A 58 -16.13 -14.50 -15.75
C GLU A 58 -16.84 -13.70 -14.66
N GLN A 59 -16.07 -13.08 -13.74
CA GLN A 59 -16.62 -12.30 -12.65
C GLN A 59 -17.34 -11.03 -13.14
N ALA A 60 -16.79 -10.38 -14.18
CA ALA A 60 -17.40 -9.20 -14.78
C ALA A 60 -18.81 -9.44 -15.33
N ASN A 61 -19.12 -10.67 -15.76
CA ASN A 61 -20.45 -11.08 -16.20
C ASN A 61 -21.40 -11.46 -15.06
N LYS A 62 -20.92 -11.50 -13.80
CA LYS A 62 -21.74 -11.86 -12.63
C LYS A 62 -22.08 -10.64 -11.78
N LEU A 63 -21.07 -10.00 -11.24
CA LEU A 63 -21.25 -8.93 -10.26
C LEU A 63 -19.97 -8.08 -10.17
N TRP A 64 -20.12 -6.77 -10.32
CA TRP A 64 -19.01 -5.82 -10.25
C TRP A 64 -18.80 -5.27 -8.85
N HIS A 65 -19.89 -4.85 -8.18
CA HIS A 65 -19.81 -4.24 -6.87
C HIS A 65 -21.12 -4.39 -6.10
N VAL A 66 -20.98 -4.57 -4.79
CA VAL A 66 -22.06 -4.40 -3.79
C VAL A 66 -21.49 -3.75 -2.55
N SER A 67 -22.34 -3.09 -1.75
CA SER A 67 -21.94 -2.51 -0.48
C SER A 67 -21.51 -3.60 0.53
N ASN A 68 -20.61 -3.21 1.44
CA ASN A 68 -20.17 -4.05 2.57
C ASN A 68 -21.27 -4.49 3.54
N ILE A 69 -22.49 -4.00 3.35
CA ILE A 69 -23.67 -4.50 4.09
C ILE A 69 -24.12 -5.89 3.60
N PHE A 70 -23.62 -6.34 2.46
CA PHE A 70 -23.90 -7.67 1.92
C PHE A 70 -22.71 -8.59 2.08
N ARG A 71 -22.97 -9.87 2.27
CA ARG A 71 -21.94 -10.91 2.25
C ARG A 71 -21.52 -11.21 0.82
N ILE A 72 -20.23 -11.38 0.61
CA ILE A 72 -19.63 -11.69 -0.69
C ILE A 72 -18.90 -13.04 -0.57
N PRO A 73 -19.45 -14.14 -1.12
CA PRO A 73 -18.87 -15.47 -0.95
C PRO A 73 -17.41 -15.59 -1.36
N GLY A 74 -17.01 -14.93 -2.46
CA GLY A 74 -15.61 -14.93 -2.89
C GLY A 74 -14.66 -14.23 -1.93
N GLN A 75 -15.11 -13.17 -1.25
CA GLN A 75 -14.35 -12.47 -0.22
C GLN A 75 -14.18 -13.34 1.03
N GLU A 76 -15.26 -14.03 1.46
CA GLU A 76 -15.23 -14.94 2.61
C GLU A 76 -14.29 -16.13 2.37
N GLU A 77 -14.31 -16.71 1.17
CA GLU A 77 -13.42 -17.80 0.81
C GLU A 77 -11.96 -17.33 0.76
N LEU A 78 -11.69 -16.14 0.23
CA LEU A 78 -10.34 -15.57 0.24
C LEU A 78 -9.86 -15.30 1.67
N ALA A 79 -10.72 -14.76 2.55
CA ALA A 79 -10.40 -14.56 3.96
C ALA A 79 -10.02 -15.88 4.62
N ARG A 80 -10.83 -16.92 4.43
CA ARG A 80 -10.55 -18.26 4.98
C ARG A 80 -9.19 -18.78 4.50
N ARG A 81 -8.88 -18.70 3.22
CA ARG A 81 -7.60 -19.17 2.67
C ARG A 81 -6.39 -18.38 3.20
N LEU A 82 -6.55 -17.08 3.42
CA LEU A 82 -5.50 -16.25 3.99
C LEU A 82 -5.24 -16.57 5.46
N THR A 83 -6.29 -16.75 6.25
CA THR A 83 -6.16 -17.11 7.67
C THR A 83 -5.62 -18.54 7.84
N ASP A 84 -6.03 -19.49 7.01
CA ASP A 84 -5.49 -20.85 7.02
C ASP A 84 -3.97 -20.90 6.65
N ALA A 85 -3.49 -19.92 5.87
CA ALA A 85 -2.10 -19.88 5.39
C ALA A 85 -1.18 -18.98 6.25
N THR A 86 -1.71 -18.26 7.23
CA THR A 86 -0.97 -17.30 8.04
C THR A 86 -1.26 -17.45 9.52
N PHE A 87 -0.66 -16.59 10.35
CA PHE A 87 -0.95 -16.50 11.78
C PHE A 87 -2.21 -15.69 12.11
N ALA A 88 -2.84 -15.08 11.13
CA ALA A 88 -3.95 -14.16 11.33
C ALA A 88 -5.27 -14.91 11.57
N ASP A 89 -6.11 -14.42 12.48
CA ASP A 89 -7.44 -14.95 12.75
C ASP A 89 -8.51 -14.33 11.84
N VAL A 90 -8.26 -13.12 11.33
CA VAL A 90 -9.20 -12.37 10.48
C VAL A 90 -8.45 -11.60 9.39
N ALA A 91 -9.16 -11.28 8.30
CA ALA A 91 -8.64 -10.48 7.19
C ALA A 91 -9.52 -9.25 6.95
N PHE A 92 -8.89 -8.13 6.60
CA PHE A 92 -9.54 -6.92 6.12
C PHE A 92 -9.15 -6.69 4.66
N PHE A 93 -10.13 -6.33 3.83
CA PHE A 93 -9.92 -6.06 2.42
C PHE A 93 -10.16 -4.57 2.12
N GLY A 94 -9.20 -3.95 1.46
CA GLY A 94 -9.25 -2.59 0.94
C GLY A 94 -8.92 -2.56 -0.56
N ASN A 95 -8.95 -1.38 -1.16
CA ASN A 95 -8.71 -1.21 -2.59
C ASN A 95 -7.22 -1.00 -2.91
N SER A 96 -6.41 -0.72 -1.90
CA SER A 96 -5.00 -0.40 -2.09
C SER A 96 -4.16 -0.71 -0.85
N GLY A 97 -2.83 -0.80 -1.03
CA GLY A 97 -1.89 -0.91 0.08
C GLY A 97 -1.97 0.27 1.06
N SER A 98 -2.23 1.48 0.55
CA SER A 98 -2.43 2.67 1.40
C SER A 98 -3.63 2.51 2.34
N GLU A 99 -4.75 1.98 1.85
CA GLU A 99 -5.93 1.69 2.68
C GLU A 99 -5.67 0.58 3.70
N ALA A 100 -4.89 -0.43 3.32
CA ALA A 100 -4.47 -1.48 4.25
C ALA A 100 -3.60 -0.90 5.38
N VAL A 101 -2.66 -0.02 5.07
CA VAL A 101 -1.84 0.69 6.07
C VAL A 101 -2.72 1.58 6.96
N GLU A 102 -3.65 2.35 6.40
CA GLU A 102 -4.61 3.14 7.16
C GLU A 102 -5.45 2.27 8.13
N CYS A 103 -5.89 1.10 7.68
CA CYS A 103 -6.58 0.14 8.53
C CYS A 103 -5.69 -0.33 9.68
N ALA A 104 -4.44 -0.72 9.39
CA ALA A 104 -3.50 -1.19 10.38
C ALA A 104 -3.22 -0.14 11.46
N LEU A 105 -2.92 1.10 11.06
CA LEU A 105 -2.65 2.22 11.97
C LEU A 105 -3.85 2.54 12.88
N LYS A 106 -5.04 2.60 12.30
CA LYS A 106 -6.28 2.85 13.05
C LYS A 106 -6.61 1.70 14.01
N THR A 107 -6.44 0.46 13.56
CA THR A 107 -6.69 -0.73 14.37
C THR A 107 -5.75 -0.79 15.56
N ALA A 108 -4.46 -0.55 15.36
CA ALA A 108 -3.47 -0.52 16.44
C ALA A 108 -3.84 0.52 17.52
N ARG A 109 -4.16 1.73 17.12
CA ARG A 109 -4.58 2.80 18.05
C ARG A 109 -5.91 2.47 18.75
N ARG A 110 -6.87 1.94 18.00
CA ARG A 110 -8.17 1.58 18.56
C ARG A 110 -8.05 0.44 19.55
N TYR A 111 -7.20 -0.55 19.28
CA TYR A 111 -6.92 -1.65 20.20
C TYR A 111 -6.49 -1.13 21.58
N HIS A 112 -5.49 -0.27 21.65
CA HIS A 112 -5.01 0.32 22.90
C HIS A 112 -6.06 1.20 23.59
N SER A 113 -6.79 1.98 22.81
CA SER A 113 -7.88 2.82 23.34
C SER A 113 -8.97 1.99 24.05
N VAL A 114 -9.41 0.87 23.45
CA VAL A 114 -10.43 -0.02 24.07
C VAL A 114 -9.86 -0.82 25.24
N ALA A 115 -8.53 -1.08 25.23
CA ALA A 115 -7.83 -1.71 26.34
C ALA A 115 -7.58 -0.76 27.53
N GLY A 116 -8.11 0.45 27.51
CA GLY A 116 -7.96 1.44 28.59
C GLY A 116 -6.63 2.18 28.58
N GLN A 117 -5.92 2.18 27.45
CA GLN A 117 -4.63 2.84 27.24
C GLN A 117 -4.70 3.84 26.06
N PRO A 118 -5.60 4.86 26.08
CA PRO A 118 -5.82 5.75 24.95
C PRO A 118 -4.62 6.64 24.62
N GLU A 119 -3.67 6.79 25.53
CA GLU A 119 -2.42 7.52 25.35
C GLU A 119 -1.41 6.78 24.48
N ARG A 120 -1.57 5.46 24.27
CA ARG A 120 -0.68 4.65 23.43
C ARG A 120 -1.02 4.81 21.95
N ILE A 121 -0.64 5.95 21.40
CA ILE A 121 -0.88 6.31 20.00
C ILE A 121 0.35 6.17 19.10
N ASP A 122 1.52 6.00 19.71
CA ASP A 122 2.79 5.98 18.97
C ASP A 122 2.94 4.72 18.14
N VAL A 123 3.37 4.93 16.89
CA VAL A 123 3.67 3.88 15.92
C VAL A 123 5.11 4.06 15.47
N ILE A 124 5.88 3.00 15.57
CA ILE A 124 7.26 2.97 15.07
C ILE A 124 7.21 2.66 13.57
N GLY A 125 7.87 3.52 12.78
CA GLY A 125 8.16 3.30 11.38
C GLY A 125 9.67 3.25 11.16
N PHE A 126 10.09 2.61 10.06
CA PHE A 126 11.50 2.57 9.71
C PHE A 126 11.82 3.54 8.58
N ALA A 127 12.92 4.27 8.72
CA ALA A 127 13.41 5.18 7.70
C ALA A 127 13.61 4.43 6.37
N GLY A 128 13.24 5.08 5.26
CA GLY A 128 13.32 4.47 3.93
C GLY A 128 12.15 3.55 3.55
N SER A 129 11.17 3.35 4.45
CA SER A 129 9.98 2.56 4.14
C SER A 129 8.99 3.33 3.23
N PHE A 130 8.12 2.56 2.55
CA PHE A 130 7.02 3.10 1.77
C PHE A 130 5.69 2.52 2.26
N HIS A 131 4.77 3.38 2.68
CA HIS A 131 3.48 2.98 3.24
C HIS A 131 2.29 3.54 2.46
N GLY A 132 2.52 4.15 1.31
CA GLY A 132 1.49 4.83 0.52
C GLY A 132 1.57 6.35 0.62
N ARG A 133 0.56 7.03 0.11
CA ARG A 133 0.56 8.50 -0.04
C ARG A 133 -0.58 9.20 0.72
N THR A 134 -1.32 8.49 1.57
CA THR A 134 -2.27 9.12 2.51
C THR A 134 -1.52 9.85 3.64
N TYR A 135 -2.17 10.80 4.31
CA TYR A 135 -1.52 11.58 5.36
C TYR A 135 -0.92 10.72 6.49
N ALA A 136 -1.63 9.70 6.96
CA ALA A 136 -1.09 8.80 7.97
C ALA A 136 0.06 7.96 7.41
N ALA A 137 -0.06 7.45 6.19
CA ALA A 137 0.97 6.63 5.55
C ALA A 137 2.28 7.40 5.33
N ILE A 138 2.24 8.65 4.85
CA ILE A 138 3.45 9.46 4.65
C ILE A 138 4.11 9.86 5.97
N ASN A 139 3.34 10.05 7.05
CA ASN A 139 3.89 10.30 8.37
C ASN A 139 4.52 9.04 8.96
N ALA A 140 3.92 7.86 8.76
CA ALA A 140 4.46 6.58 9.19
C ALA A 140 5.75 6.21 8.44
N ALA A 141 5.85 6.53 7.15
CA ALA A 141 7.05 6.27 6.34
C ALA A 141 8.25 7.14 6.73
N GLY A 142 8.02 8.35 7.30
CA GLY A 142 9.05 9.25 7.79
C GLY A 142 9.99 9.84 6.74
N ASN A 143 9.68 9.70 5.46
CA ASN A 143 10.47 10.33 4.41
C ASN A 143 10.17 11.83 4.36
N PRO A 144 11.17 12.71 4.61
CA PRO A 144 10.94 14.16 4.62
C PRO A 144 10.31 14.69 3.33
N SER A 145 10.71 14.16 2.17
CA SER A 145 10.19 14.60 0.86
C SER A 145 8.70 14.28 0.66
N TYR A 146 8.12 13.38 1.44
CA TYR A 146 6.69 13.04 1.35
C TYR A 146 5.81 13.95 2.18
N VAL A 147 6.37 14.60 3.21
CA VAL A 147 5.61 15.45 4.14
C VAL A 147 5.89 16.95 3.95
N GLU A 148 6.91 17.30 3.18
CA GLU A 148 7.29 18.68 2.90
C GLU A 148 6.14 19.46 2.23
N GLY A 149 5.79 20.62 2.78
CA GLY A 149 4.75 21.49 2.24
C GLY A 149 3.32 21.11 2.59
N PHE A 150 3.09 19.97 3.29
CA PHE A 150 1.73 19.53 3.64
C PHE A 150 1.28 19.89 5.07
N GLY A 151 1.96 20.84 5.70
CA GLY A 151 1.63 21.31 7.04
C GLY A 151 2.32 20.54 8.17
N PRO A 152 1.82 20.65 9.42
CA PRO A 152 2.46 20.00 10.54
C PRO A 152 2.36 18.47 10.43
N ARG A 153 3.38 17.77 10.90
CA ARG A 153 3.36 16.31 11.00
C ARG A 153 2.26 15.85 11.95
N LEU A 154 1.64 14.73 11.60
CA LEU A 154 0.69 14.09 12.51
C LEU A 154 1.44 13.54 13.74
N PRO A 155 0.88 13.67 14.96
CA PRO A 155 1.49 13.13 16.17
C PRO A 155 1.44 11.60 16.23
N GLY A 156 2.35 11.03 17.02
CA GLY A 156 2.36 9.60 17.30
C GLY A 156 3.02 8.76 16.21
N TYR A 157 3.99 9.32 15.49
CA TYR A 157 4.85 8.55 14.58
C TYR A 157 6.31 8.77 14.92
N VAL A 158 7.01 7.67 15.19
CA VAL A 158 8.42 7.65 15.55
C VAL A 158 9.20 6.93 14.45
N GLN A 159 10.28 7.54 13.99
CA GLN A 159 11.13 6.98 12.96
C GLN A 159 12.38 6.39 13.57
N LEU A 160 12.68 5.14 13.26
CA LEU A 160 13.91 4.47 13.60
C LEU A 160 14.67 4.07 12.33
N THR A 161 15.97 3.92 12.45
CA THR A 161 16.78 3.27 11.41
C THR A 161 16.79 1.77 11.69
N ILE A 162 16.64 0.94 10.66
CA ILE A 162 16.54 -0.52 10.82
C ILE A 162 17.83 -1.13 11.42
N ASP A 163 18.97 -0.46 11.21
CA ASP A 163 20.28 -0.89 11.72
C ASP A 163 20.59 -0.37 13.14
N ASP A 164 19.69 0.40 13.75
CA ASP A 164 19.84 0.92 15.12
C ASP A 164 19.23 -0.05 16.14
N GLU A 165 19.95 -1.11 16.43
CA GLU A 165 19.50 -2.16 17.36
C GLU A 165 19.28 -1.61 18.78
N ASP A 166 20.06 -0.64 19.22
CA ASP A 166 19.95 -0.03 20.55
C ASP A 166 18.65 0.79 20.67
N ALA A 167 18.29 1.56 19.65
CA ALA A 167 17.04 2.31 19.62
C ALA A 167 15.84 1.36 19.56
N ILE A 168 15.93 0.27 18.79
CA ILE A 168 14.88 -0.74 18.68
C ILE A 168 14.71 -1.48 20.02
N ALA A 169 15.79 -1.97 20.61
CA ALA A 169 15.78 -2.72 21.88
C ALA A 169 15.40 -1.83 23.08
N GLY A 170 15.82 -0.57 23.07
CA GLY A 170 15.58 0.37 24.16
C GLY A 170 14.13 0.81 24.30
N GLY A 171 13.28 0.52 23.33
CA GLY A 171 11.87 0.93 23.32
C GLY A 171 11.65 2.44 23.53
N ARG A 172 12.72 3.21 23.46
CA ARG A 172 12.69 4.66 23.63
C ARG A 172 12.31 5.28 22.29
N CYS A 173 11.01 5.41 22.09
CA CYS A 173 10.53 6.40 21.15
C CYS A 173 11.11 7.76 21.60
N VAL A 174 12.16 8.21 20.94
CA VAL A 174 12.58 9.60 21.05
C VAL A 174 11.47 10.39 20.39
N ALA A 175 10.53 10.85 21.18
CA ALA A 175 9.52 11.79 20.73
C ALA A 175 10.29 12.94 20.06
N GLY A 176 10.09 13.11 18.77
CA GLY A 176 10.79 14.10 17.98
C GLY A 176 10.67 15.45 18.65
N GLN A 177 11.78 16.04 19.03
CA GLN A 177 11.85 17.42 19.44
C GLN A 177 11.44 18.24 18.21
N GLY A 178 10.15 18.63 18.19
CA GLY A 178 9.67 19.67 17.31
C GLY A 178 10.28 21.00 17.78
N ALA A 179 11.07 21.60 16.94
CA ALA A 179 11.32 23.03 16.96
C ALA A 179 10.58 23.64 15.77
#